data_fd4b95aff7fff479476e59bf947b0a73
#
_entry.id   fd4b95aff7fff479476e59bf947b0a73
#
_cell.length_a   1.000
_cell.length_b   1.000
_cell.length_c   1.000
_cell.angle_alpha   90.00
_cell.angle_beta   90.00
_cell.angle_gamma   90.00
#
_symmetry.space_group_name_H-M   'P 1'
#
loop_
_entity.id
_entity.type
_entity.pdbx_description
1 polymer ?
#
loop_
_entity_poly.entity_id
_entity_poly.type
_entity_poly.pdbx_seq_one_letter_code
_entity_poly.pdbx_strand_id
1 'polypeptide(L)'
;MKIGVLVSGGGTNLQALIDYENAVENCPYTIAAVFSDHKNAFALERAKNADIPTEIVSPYAVMGMEKAAAAALEEKRRAVSDKVLELCRKYEIELIVLAGWLTVLSSRIINEFSGRIINIHPALLPKFGGVGMYGSRVHEAVIAAGETESGCTVHLVDSGCDTGKILVQKKVPVLKDDTLETLYARIAPSEHKAIVEAVCLMCGDKSRRD
;
A
#
# COMPACT_ATOMS: atom_id res chain seq x y z
N MET A 1 17.12 5.77 -1.36
CA MET A 1 16.26 5.47 -0.18
C MET A 1 15.86 4.01 -0.22
N LYS A 2 15.98 3.27 0.89
CA LYS A 2 15.50 1.87 1.00
C LYS A 2 14.01 1.88 1.32
N ILE A 3 13.18 1.27 0.46
CA ILE A 3 11.74 1.18 0.69
C ILE A 3 11.31 -0.25 1.03
N GLY A 4 10.32 -0.38 1.92
CA GLY A 4 9.61 -1.61 2.20
C GLY A 4 8.21 -1.56 1.62
N VAL A 5 7.82 -2.54 0.81
CA VAL A 5 6.51 -2.57 0.17
C VAL A 5 5.61 -3.62 0.84
N LEU A 6 4.46 -3.18 1.35
CA LEU A 6 3.48 -4.03 2.00
C LEU A 6 2.33 -4.35 1.04
N VAL A 7 1.98 -5.63 0.92
CA VAL A 7 1.04 -6.16 -0.08
C VAL A 7 0.12 -7.22 0.52
N SER A 8 -1.12 -7.36 0.00
CA SER A 8 -2.05 -8.42 0.41
C SER A 8 -2.52 -9.31 -0.77
N GLY A 9 -2.28 -8.91 -2.02
CA GLY A 9 -2.89 -9.56 -3.18
C GLY A 9 -2.01 -9.66 -4.43
N GLY A 10 -2.56 -9.24 -5.58
CA GLY A 10 -1.95 -9.40 -6.91
C GLY A 10 -0.64 -8.65 -7.14
N GLY A 11 -0.41 -7.52 -6.46
CA GLY A 11 0.86 -6.78 -6.49
C GLY A 11 1.14 -6.02 -7.79
N THR A 12 0.12 -5.53 -8.50
CA THR A 12 0.34 -4.76 -9.73
C THR A 12 1.04 -3.43 -9.48
N ASN A 13 0.74 -2.78 -8.35
CA ASN A 13 1.43 -1.58 -7.89
C ASN A 13 2.89 -1.86 -7.47
N LEU A 14 3.16 -3.03 -6.83
CA LEU A 14 4.53 -3.48 -6.58
C LEU A 14 5.29 -3.69 -7.90
N GLN A 15 4.64 -4.33 -8.90
CA GLN A 15 5.28 -4.53 -10.21
C GLN A 15 5.68 -3.21 -10.84
N ALA A 16 4.81 -2.20 -10.81
CA ALA A 16 5.13 -0.88 -11.35
C ALA A 16 6.35 -0.24 -10.67
N LEU A 17 6.53 -0.44 -9.35
CA LEU A 17 7.72 0.01 -8.63
C LEU A 17 8.97 -0.77 -9.06
N ILE A 18 8.87 -2.09 -9.23
CA ILE A 18 9.97 -2.96 -9.70
C ILE A 18 10.39 -2.55 -11.12
N ASP A 19 9.42 -2.38 -12.02
CA ASP A 19 9.68 -2.03 -13.42
C ASP A 19 10.38 -0.67 -13.53
N TYR A 20 9.95 0.30 -12.72
CA TYR A 20 10.57 1.62 -12.69
C TYR A 20 12.00 1.57 -12.12
N GLU A 21 12.23 0.82 -11.02
CA GLU A 21 13.56 0.65 -10.42
C GLU A 21 14.54 0.06 -11.44
N ASN A 22 14.10 -0.94 -12.20
CA ASN A 22 14.93 -1.62 -13.21
C ASN A 22 15.17 -0.78 -14.48
N ALA A 23 14.22 0.10 -14.85
CA ALA A 23 14.29 0.88 -16.08
C ALA A 23 15.06 2.20 -15.93
N VAL A 24 15.17 2.72 -14.70
CA VAL A 24 15.72 4.07 -14.46
C VAL A 24 17.13 3.98 -13.89
N GLU A 25 18.10 4.45 -14.66
CA GLU A 25 19.47 4.63 -14.16
C GLU A 25 19.45 5.63 -12.98
N ASN A 26 20.13 5.29 -11.88
CA ASN A 26 20.11 6.08 -10.64
C ASN A 26 18.71 6.28 -10.04
N CYS A 27 17.88 5.22 -10.02
CA CYS A 27 16.59 5.24 -9.36
C CYS A 27 16.72 5.78 -7.92
N PRO A 28 15.85 6.72 -7.48
CA PRO A 28 15.96 7.36 -6.17
C PRO A 28 15.67 6.43 -5.00
N TYR A 29 15.14 5.22 -5.26
CA TYR A 29 14.87 4.22 -4.26
C TYR A 29 15.38 2.83 -4.65
N THR A 30 15.45 1.95 -3.67
CA THR A 30 15.66 0.50 -3.83
C THR A 30 14.62 -0.23 -3.01
N ILE A 31 13.92 -1.21 -3.60
CA ILE A 31 12.98 -2.07 -2.89
C ILE A 31 13.78 -3.08 -2.06
N ALA A 32 13.99 -2.80 -0.78
CA ALA A 32 14.83 -3.62 0.09
C ALA A 32 14.13 -4.90 0.55
N ALA A 33 12.79 -4.89 0.69
CA ALA A 33 11.99 -6.07 1.01
C ALA A 33 10.51 -5.86 0.70
N VAL A 34 9.79 -6.97 0.51
CA VAL A 34 8.33 -7.03 0.35
C VAL A 34 7.72 -7.85 1.49
N PHE A 35 6.74 -7.29 2.18
CA PHE A 35 6.03 -7.93 3.29
C PHE A 35 4.59 -8.23 2.89
N SER A 36 4.10 -9.44 3.19
CA SER A 36 2.71 -9.79 2.92
C SER A 36 2.01 -10.36 4.15
N ASP A 37 0.77 -9.90 4.40
CA ASP A 37 -0.13 -10.48 5.41
C ASP A 37 -0.87 -11.74 4.89
N HIS A 38 -0.69 -12.08 3.60
CA HIS A 38 -1.26 -13.25 2.95
C HIS A 38 -0.16 -14.12 2.31
N LYS A 39 -0.02 -15.37 2.80
CA LYS A 39 1.01 -16.32 2.30
C LYS A 39 0.90 -16.66 0.81
N ASN A 40 -0.30 -16.54 0.24
CA ASN A 40 -0.59 -16.86 -1.16
C ASN A 40 -0.72 -15.61 -2.04
N ALA A 41 -0.28 -14.44 -1.57
CA ALA A 41 -0.30 -13.22 -2.37
C ALA A 41 0.60 -13.36 -3.60
N PHE A 42 0.07 -13.17 -4.80
CA PHE A 42 0.84 -13.25 -6.04
C PHE A 42 1.97 -12.19 -6.11
N ALA A 43 1.82 -11.12 -5.36
CA ALA A 43 2.87 -10.12 -5.15
C ALA A 43 4.20 -10.72 -4.66
N LEU A 44 4.17 -11.82 -3.89
CA LEU A 44 5.38 -12.51 -3.42
C LEU A 44 6.14 -13.19 -4.57
N GLU A 45 5.42 -13.74 -5.55
CA GLU A 45 6.05 -14.31 -6.76
C GLU A 45 6.70 -13.20 -7.61
N ARG A 46 6.06 -12.03 -7.71
CA ARG A 46 6.66 -10.88 -8.40
C ARG A 46 7.97 -10.45 -7.74
N ALA A 47 7.98 -10.34 -6.41
CA ALA A 47 9.17 -9.98 -5.66
C ALA A 47 10.29 -11.02 -5.84
N LYS A 48 9.98 -12.32 -5.75
CA LYS A 48 10.95 -13.40 -5.97
C LYS A 48 11.56 -13.37 -7.38
N ASN A 49 10.73 -13.12 -8.41
CA ASN A 49 11.20 -13.03 -9.79
C ASN A 49 12.12 -11.83 -10.04
N ALA A 50 12.12 -10.86 -9.12
CA ALA A 50 12.99 -9.69 -9.12
C ALA A 50 14.12 -9.79 -8.06
N ASP A 51 14.35 -10.99 -7.49
CA ASP A 51 15.35 -11.26 -6.44
C ASP A 51 15.21 -10.36 -5.19
N ILE A 52 13.97 -9.89 -4.90
CA ILE A 52 13.67 -9.06 -3.73
C ILE A 52 13.31 -9.95 -2.54
N PRO A 53 13.92 -9.75 -1.35
CA PRO A 53 13.57 -10.46 -0.12
C PRO A 53 12.09 -10.34 0.22
N THR A 54 11.48 -11.46 0.66
CA THR A 54 10.06 -11.51 1.03
C THR A 54 9.86 -12.04 2.44
N GLU A 55 8.88 -11.50 3.17
CA GLU A 55 8.52 -11.95 4.51
C GLU A 55 6.99 -12.06 4.65
N ILE A 56 6.53 -13.10 5.36
CA ILE A 56 5.11 -13.29 5.68
C ILE A 56 4.84 -12.74 7.08
N VAL A 57 3.94 -11.77 7.17
CA VAL A 57 3.59 -11.07 8.42
C VAL A 57 2.10 -11.21 8.79
N SER A 58 1.47 -12.33 8.38
CA SER A 58 0.09 -12.60 8.78
C SER A 58 -0.01 -12.84 10.29
N PRO A 59 -1.18 -12.59 10.92
CA PRO A 59 -1.37 -12.89 12.34
C PRO A 59 -0.97 -14.31 12.71
N TYR A 60 -1.29 -15.29 11.86
CA TYR A 60 -0.94 -16.69 12.07
C TYR A 60 0.56 -16.98 11.98
N ALA A 61 1.27 -16.31 11.08
CA ALA A 61 2.73 -16.45 10.95
C ALA A 61 3.47 -15.80 12.14
N VAL A 62 2.94 -14.69 12.66
CA VAL A 62 3.58 -13.90 13.73
C VAL A 62 3.28 -14.47 15.13
N MET A 63 2.02 -14.86 15.37
CA MET A 63 1.54 -15.25 16.70
C MET A 63 1.45 -16.78 16.91
N GLY A 64 1.50 -17.57 15.79
CA GLY A 64 1.16 -18.99 15.79
C GLY A 64 -0.36 -19.22 15.67
N MET A 65 -0.75 -20.44 15.25
CA MET A 65 -2.14 -20.77 14.88
C MET A 65 -3.12 -20.59 16.04
N GLU A 66 -2.82 -21.18 17.21
CA GLU A 66 -3.74 -21.19 18.37
C GLU A 66 -3.92 -19.76 18.94
N LYS A 67 -2.82 -19.06 19.15
CA LYS A 67 -2.86 -17.70 19.68
C LYS A 67 -3.56 -16.74 18.73
N ALA A 68 -3.25 -16.82 17.44
CA ALA A 68 -3.91 -15.99 16.43
C ALA A 68 -5.42 -16.28 16.31
N ALA A 69 -5.84 -17.56 16.46
CA ALA A 69 -7.26 -17.91 16.44
C ALA A 69 -8.04 -17.27 17.60
N ALA A 70 -7.45 -17.25 18.80
CA ALA A 70 -8.07 -16.75 20.03
C ALA A 70 -7.98 -15.23 20.21
N ALA A 71 -6.99 -14.57 19.57
CA ALA A 71 -6.68 -13.16 19.80
C ALA A 71 -7.76 -12.22 19.25
N ALA A 72 -7.99 -11.10 19.92
CA ALA A 72 -8.83 -10.02 19.43
C ALA A 72 -8.20 -9.34 18.20
N LEU A 73 -9.03 -8.67 17.39
CA LEU A 73 -8.58 -8.01 16.16
C LEU A 73 -7.45 -7.01 16.41
N GLU A 74 -7.56 -6.22 17.46
CA GLU A 74 -6.56 -5.21 17.83
C GLU A 74 -5.23 -5.83 18.25
N GLU A 75 -5.26 -6.97 18.95
CA GLU A 75 -4.06 -7.72 19.29
C GLU A 75 -3.36 -8.27 18.04
N LYS A 76 -4.13 -8.79 17.07
CA LYS A 76 -3.61 -9.24 15.78
C LYS A 76 -2.94 -8.10 15.01
N ARG A 77 -3.61 -6.94 14.92
CA ARG A 77 -3.08 -5.73 14.26
C ARG A 77 -1.77 -5.27 14.89
N ARG A 78 -1.72 -5.24 16.22
CA ARG A 78 -0.52 -4.86 16.95
C ARG A 78 0.63 -5.83 16.70
N ALA A 79 0.39 -7.14 16.79
CA ALA A 79 1.41 -8.16 16.56
C ALA A 79 1.98 -8.07 15.14
N VAL A 80 1.13 -7.91 14.12
CA VAL A 80 1.56 -7.70 12.72
C VAL A 80 2.40 -6.43 12.60
N SER A 81 1.93 -5.32 13.17
CA SER A 81 2.62 -4.03 13.09
C SER A 81 3.98 -4.03 13.80
N ASP A 82 4.09 -4.69 14.95
CA ASP A 82 5.36 -4.84 15.69
C ASP A 82 6.34 -5.71 14.86
N LYS A 83 5.85 -6.76 14.18
CA LYS A 83 6.69 -7.58 13.30
C LYS A 83 7.14 -6.81 12.07
N VAL A 84 6.25 -6.04 11.44
CA VAL A 84 6.63 -5.15 10.34
C VAL A 84 7.71 -4.17 10.78
N LEU A 85 7.57 -3.58 11.96
CA LEU A 85 8.55 -2.65 12.53
C LEU A 85 9.93 -3.31 12.78
N GLU A 86 9.96 -4.54 13.30
CA GLU A 86 11.18 -5.34 13.45
C GLU A 86 11.86 -5.57 12.10
N LEU A 87 11.07 -5.95 11.08
CA LEU A 87 11.57 -6.18 9.72
C LEU A 87 12.04 -4.89 9.04
N CYS A 88 11.37 -3.76 9.28
CA CYS A 88 11.84 -2.47 8.80
C CYS A 88 13.24 -2.15 9.31
N ARG A 89 13.54 -2.46 10.58
CA ARG A 89 14.89 -2.30 11.14
C ARG A 89 15.89 -3.29 10.53
N LYS A 90 15.50 -4.58 10.37
CA LYS A 90 16.32 -5.63 9.75
C LYS A 90 16.78 -5.26 8.33
N TYR A 91 15.87 -4.71 7.52
CA TYR A 91 16.12 -4.34 6.13
C TYR A 91 16.50 -2.86 5.95
N GLU A 92 16.65 -2.11 7.05
CA GLU A 92 17.00 -0.68 7.03
C GLU A 92 16.03 0.16 6.19
N ILE A 93 14.72 -0.13 6.34
CA ILE A 93 13.65 0.57 5.60
C ILE A 93 13.55 2.02 6.08
N GLU A 94 13.55 2.95 5.14
CA GLU A 94 13.41 4.38 5.37
C GLU A 94 11.99 4.87 5.05
N LEU A 95 11.29 4.23 4.10
CA LEU A 95 9.93 4.55 3.68
C LEU A 95 9.11 3.27 3.55
N ILE A 96 7.92 3.25 4.12
CA ILE A 96 6.94 2.16 3.98
C ILE A 96 5.92 2.54 2.91
N VAL A 97 5.69 1.63 1.96
CA VAL A 97 4.72 1.79 0.87
C VAL A 97 3.63 0.73 1.01
N LEU A 98 2.40 1.15 1.29
CA LEU A 98 1.23 0.27 1.31
C LEU A 98 0.66 0.17 -0.11
N ALA A 99 0.90 -0.95 -0.78
CA ALA A 99 0.53 -1.20 -2.18
C ALA A 99 -0.54 -2.30 -2.27
N GLY A 100 -1.76 -1.98 -1.87
CA GLY A 100 -2.85 -2.94 -1.73
C GLY A 100 -2.71 -3.78 -0.46
N TRP A 101 -2.33 -3.16 0.63
CA TRP A 101 -2.26 -3.71 1.97
C TRP A 101 -3.59 -3.57 2.71
N LEU A 102 -4.08 -4.64 3.35
CA LEU A 102 -5.41 -4.67 3.97
C LEU A 102 -5.40 -4.60 5.50
N THR A 103 -4.32 -5.04 6.14
CA THR A 103 -4.23 -5.01 7.61
C THR A 103 -3.97 -3.59 8.11
N VAL A 104 -4.84 -3.06 8.97
CA VAL A 104 -4.65 -1.73 9.57
C VAL A 104 -3.41 -1.75 10.46
N LEU A 105 -2.50 -0.82 10.26
CA LEU A 105 -1.29 -0.66 11.06
C LEU A 105 -1.62 -0.03 12.43
N SER A 106 -0.89 -0.44 13.48
CA SER A 106 -1.06 0.12 14.82
C SER A 106 -0.36 1.46 15.01
N SER A 107 -0.74 2.19 16.05
CA SER A 107 -0.20 3.52 16.36
C SER A 107 1.32 3.55 16.54
N ARG A 108 1.94 2.46 17.06
CA ARG A 108 3.39 2.42 17.30
C ARG A 108 4.20 2.59 16.01
N ILE A 109 3.89 1.80 14.95
CA ILE A 109 4.61 1.91 13.68
C ILE A 109 4.31 3.23 12.98
N ILE A 110 3.06 3.73 13.09
CA ILE A 110 2.66 5.04 12.54
C ILE A 110 3.46 6.17 13.19
N ASN A 111 3.66 6.12 14.50
CA ASN A 111 4.45 7.13 15.22
C ASN A 111 5.94 7.07 14.87
N GLU A 112 6.53 5.85 14.83
CA GLU A 112 7.96 5.67 14.54
C GLU A 112 8.30 6.02 13.08
N PHE A 113 7.36 5.75 12.15
CA PHE A 113 7.47 6.13 10.74
C PHE A 113 6.60 7.35 10.39
N SER A 114 6.40 8.27 11.33
CA SER A 114 5.61 9.48 11.07
C SER A 114 6.12 10.23 9.84
N GLY A 115 5.20 10.53 8.90
CA GLY A 115 5.53 11.15 7.62
C GLY A 115 6.33 10.26 6.64
N ARG A 116 6.53 8.97 6.96
CA ARG A 116 7.29 8.00 6.15
C ARG A 116 6.52 6.70 5.87
N ILE A 117 5.19 6.77 5.88
CA ILE A 117 4.30 5.71 5.39
C ILE A 117 3.38 6.34 4.36
N ILE A 118 3.31 5.76 3.17
CA ILE A 118 2.36 6.16 2.14
C ILE A 118 1.43 5.01 1.80
N ASN A 119 0.19 5.34 1.42
CA ASN A 119 -0.80 4.38 0.97
C ASN A 119 -1.38 4.81 -0.37
N ILE A 120 -1.66 3.84 -1.26
CA ILE A 120 -2.46 4.08 -2.45
C ILE A 120 -3.89 3.62 -2.22
N HIS A 121 -4.83 4.51 -2.46
CA HIS A 121 -6.27 4.28 -2.32
C HIS A 121 -6.95 4.44 -3.68
N PRO A 122 -7.84 3.51 -4.11
CA PRO A 122 -8.39 3.47 -5.47
C PRO A 122 -9.61 4.38 -5.65
N ALA A 123 -9.58 5.59 -5.07
CA ALA A 123 -10.58 6.64 -5.26
C ALA A 123 -9.97 8.04 -5.10
N LEU A 124 -10.78 9.06 -5.42
CA LEU A 124 -10.44 10.47 -5.21
C LEU A 124 -10.79 10.88 -3.77
N LEU A 125 -9.84 10.71 -2.85
CA LEU A 125 -10.02 11.14 -1.46
C LEU A 125 -10.33 12.65 -1.37
N PRO A 126 -11.17 13.06 -0.38
CA PRO A 126 -11.67 12.28 0.75
C PRO A 126 -12.91 11.43 0.44
N LYS A 127 -13.51 11.53 -0.76
CA LYS A 127 -14.66 10.68 -1.13
C LYS A 127 -14.23 9.21 -1.18
N PHE A 128 -15.13 8.32 -0.76
CA PHE A 128 -14.93 6.86 -0.80
C PHE A 128 -13.68 6.37 -0.07
N GLY A 129 -13.20 7.12 0.93
CA GLY A 129 -12.19 6.71 1.89
C GLY A 129 -12.79 6.28 3.23
N GLY A 130 -11.92 5.82 4.14
CA GLY A 130 -12.30 5.49 5.51
C GLY A 130 -12.58 4.01 5.76
N VAL A 131 -13.06 3.71 6.98
CA VAL A 131 -13.25 2.33 7.45
C VAL A 131 -14.21 1.56 6.55
N GLY A 132 -13.77 0.39 6.05
CA GLY A 132 -14.57 -0.48 5.19
C GLY A 132 -14.43 -0.20 3.69
N MET A 133 -13.80 0.90 3.29
CA MET A 133 -13.56 1.26 1.89
C MET A 133 -12.24 0.68 1.39
N TYR A 134 -12.27 -0.52 0.81
CA TYR A 134 -11.11 -1.19 0.23
C TYR A 134 -11.50 -2.14 -0.92
N GLY A 135 -10.58 -2.40 -1.83
CA GLY A 135 -10.76 -3.33 -2.95
C GLY A 135 -11.95 -2.96 -3.83
N SER A 136 -12.76 -3.94 -4.24
CA SER A 136 -13.93 -3.76 -5.11
C SER A 136 -15.01 -2.86 -4.50
N ARG A 137 -15.13 -2.83 -3.17
CA ARG A 137 -16.13 -2.00 -2.46
C ARG A 137 -16.04 -0.52 -2.79
N VAL A 138 -14.82 -0.02 -3.06
CA VAL A 138 -14.61 1.37 -3.44
C VAL A 138 -15.23 1.64 -4.81
N HIS A 139 -14.96 0.77 -5.79
CA HIS A 139 -15.51 0.91 -7.14
C HIS A 139 -17.04 0.73 -7.16
N GLU A 140 -17.57 -0.22 -6.36
CA GLU A 140 -19.02 -0.40 -6.15
C GLU A 140 -19.66 0.88 -5.65
N ALA A 141 -19.06 1.49 -4.63
CA ALA A 141 -19.58 2.73 -4.03
C ALA A 141 -19.53 3.91 -5.02
N VAL A 142 -18.47 4.03 -5.81
CA VAL A 142 -18.34 5.07 -6.86
C VAL A 142 -19.43 4.93 -7.91
N ILE A 143 -19.64 3.70 -8.44
CA ILE A 143 -20.67 3.43 -9.46
C ILE A 143 -22.07 3.64 -8.87
N ALA A 144 -22.33 3.12 -7.68
CA ALA A 144 -23.63 3.28 -7.00
C ALA A 144 -23.97 4.74 -6.70
N ALA A 145 -22.98 5.58 -6.43
CA ALA A 145 -23.15 7.01 -6.21
C ALA A 145 -23.40 7.81 -7.51
N GLY A 146 -23.28 7.19 -8.69
CA GLY A 146 -23.44 7.86 -9.99
C GLY A 146 -22.37 8.92 -10.25
N GLU A 147 -21.15 8.75 -9.71
CA GLU A 147 -20.06 9.69 -9.94
C GLU A 147 -19.65 9.66 -11.42
N THR A 148 -19.24 10.82 -11.93
CA THR A 148 -18.75 10.95 -13.32
C THR A 148 -17.23 10.88 -13.41
N GLU A 149 -16.54 10.98 -12.27
CA GLU A 149 -15.09 10.87 -12.13
C GLU A 149 -14.74 9.93 -10.98
N SER A 150 -13.70 9.15 -11.15
CA SER A 150 -13.03 8.37 -10.13
C SER A 150 -11.52 8.51 -10.30
N GLY A 151 -10.73 7.63 -9.71
CA GLY A 151 -9.28 7.66 -9.85
C GLY A 151 -8.57 6.98 -8.70
N CYS A 152 -7.37 7.47 -8.39
CA CYS A 152 -6.60 6.99 -7.27
C CYS A 152 -5.92 8.15 -6.53
N THR A 153 -5.63 7.92 -5.26
CA THR A 153 -4.95 8.87 -4.38
C THR A 153 -3.79 8.17 -3.66
N VAL A 154 -2.59 8.73 -3.74
CA VAL A 154 -1.51 8.38 -2.83
C VAL A 154 -1.43 9.43 -1.75
N HIS A 155 -1.45 9.00 -0.48
CA HIS A 155 -1.46 9.88 0.68
C HIS A 155 -0.52 9.38 1.78
N LEU A 156 -0.12 10.27 2.69
CA LEU A 156 0.56 9.89 3.92
C LEU A 156 -0.41 9.13 4.82
N VAL A 157 0.11 8.13 5.54
CA VAL A 157 -0.66 7.43 6.57
C VAL A 157 -0.47 8.13 7.90
N ASP A 158 -1.58 8.45 8.55
CA ASP A 158 -1.68 9.00 9.89
C ASP A 158 -2.49 8.07 10.83
N SER A 159 -2.95 8.58 11.96
CA SER A 159 -3.75 7.81 12.92
C SER A 159 -5.20 7.55 12.48
N GLY A 160 -5.66 8.23 11.43
CA GLY A 160 -6.98 8.03 10.83
C GLY A 160 -6.96 6.97 9.72
N CYS A 161 -8.14 6.73 9.13
CA CYS A 161 -8.26 5.85 7.96
C CYS A 161 -8.45 6.74 6.72
N ASP A 162 -7.46 6.73 5.83
CA ASP A 162 -7.40 7.52 4.59
C ASP A 162 -7.52 9.04 4.79
N THR A 163 -7.08 9.56 5.94
CA THR A 163 -7.21 10.97 6.35
C THR A 163 -5.93 11.79 6.15
N GLY A 164 -4.81 11.15 5.88
CA GLY A 164 -3.52 11.80 5.79
C GLY A 164 -3.35 12.68 4.55
N LYS A 165 -2.32 13.50 4.57
CA LYS A 165 -2.02 14.46 3.50
C LYS A 165 -1.88 13.78 2.13
N ILE A 166 -2.65 14.24 1.16
CA ILE A 166 -2.56 13.80 -0.23
C ILE A 166 -1.22 14.24 -0.84
N LEU A 167 -0.53 13.31 -1.49
CA LEU A 167 0.72 13.54 -2.20
C LEU A 167 0.50 13.60 -3.71
N VAL A 168 -0.23 12.61 -4.26
CA VAL A 168 -0.55 12.49 -5.67
C VAL A 168 -1.99 12.03 -5.81
N GLN A 169 -2.72 12.63 -6.75
CA GLN A 169 -4.07 12.20 -7.09
C GLN A 169 -4.23 12.20 -8.61
N LYS A 170 -4.76 11.12 -9.18
CA LYS A 170 -5.00 11.00 -10.62
C LYS A 170 -6.46 10.65 -10.88
N LYS A 171 -7.07 11.37 -11.81
CA LYS A 171 -8.46 11.24 -12.19
C LYS A 171 -8.63 10.37 -13.44
N VAL A 172 -9.72 9.63 -13.49
CA VAL A 172 -10.24 8.94 -14.69
C VAL A 172 -11.73 9.17 -14.79
N PRO A 173 -12.31 9.15 -15.99
CA PRO A 173 -13.77 9.23 -16.14
C PRO A 173 -14.44 7.95 -15.68
N VAL A 174 -15.65 8.04 -15.13
CA VAL A 174 -16.59 6.93 -14.94
C VAL A 174 -17.59 6.98 -16.09
N LEU A 175 -17.71 5.88 -16.83
CA LEU A 175 -18.61 5.78 -17.97
C LEU A 175 -19.96 5.22 -17.52
N LYS A 176 -21.02 5.57 -18.25
CA LYS A 176 -22.41 5.19 -17.90
C LYS A 176 -22.61 3.67 -17.74
N ASP A 177 -21.88 2.90 -18.56
CA ASP A 177 -22.01 1.43 -18.60
C ASP A 177 -20.84 0.73 -17.93
N ASP A 178 -20.11 1.41 -17.04
CA ASP A 178 -19.00 0.80 -16.32
C ASP A 178 -19.48 -0.30 -15.37
N THR A 179 -18.78 -1.43 -15.45
CA THR A 179 -18.78 -2.47 -14.44
C THR A 179 -17.59 -2.25 -13.48
N LEU A 180 -17.54 -3.03 -12.42
CA LEU A 180 -16.40 -3.01 -11.49
C LEU A 180 -15.08 -3.25 -12.21
N GLU A 181 -15.08 -4.24 -13.11
CA GLU A 181 -13.92 -4.67 -13.88
C GLU A 181 -13.44 -3.58 -14.85
N THR A 182 -14.36 -2.92 -15.57
CA THR A 182 -13.99 -1.89 -16.55
C THR A 182 -13.51 -0.62 -15.87
N LEU A 183 -14.12 -0.23 -14.76
CA LEU A 183 -13.66 0.91 -13.96
C LEU A 183 -12.28 0.61 -13.35
N TYR A 184 -12.10 -0.56 -12.73
CA TYR A 184 -10.81 -0.97 -12.18
C TYR A 184 -9.72 -0.99 -13.27
N ALA A 185 -9.99 -1.58 -14.42
CA ALA A 185 -9.03 -1.65 -15.54
C ALA A 185 -8.61 -0.25 -16.02
N ARG A 186 -9.49 0.76 -15.89
CA ARG A 186 -9.18 2.17 -16.23
C ARG A 186 -8.39 2.86 -15.12
N ILE A 187 -8.63 2.54 -13.84
CA ILE A 187 -7.93 3.14 -12.69
C ILE A 187 -6.51 2.56 -12.56
N ALA A 188 -6.33 1.26 -12.71
CA ALA A 188 -5.06 0.56 -12.42
C ALA A 188 -3.82 1.17 -13.10
N PRO A 189 -3.84 1.58 -14.39
CA PRO A 189 -2.69 2.26 -15.00
C PRO A 189 -2.38 3.62 -14.36
N SER A 190 -3.39 4.28 -13.80
CA SER A 190 -3.21 5.55 -13.07
C SER A 190 -2.64 5.33 -11.68
N GLU A 191 -3.02 4.23 -11.00
CA GLU A 191 -2.41 3.81 -9.74
C GLU A 191 -0.92 3.55 -9.91
N HIS A 192 -0.52 2.78 -10.94
CA HIS A 192 0.88 2.47 -11.24
C HIS A 192 1.73 3.73 -11.40
N LYS A 193 1.21 4.73 -12.12
CA LYS A 193 1.90 6.02 -12.28
C LYS A 193 1.93 6.83 -10.98
N ALA A 194 0.81 6.84 -10.24
CA ALA A 194 0.69 7.63 -9.02
C ALA A 194 1.61 7.13 -7.90
N ILE A 195 1.71 5.78 -7.73
CA ILE A 195 2.55 5.21 -6.67
C ILE A 195 4.03 5.45 -6.94
N VAL A 196 4.49 5.29 -8.18
CA VAL A 196 5.87 5.58 -8.58
C VAL A 196 6.20 7.05 -8.38
N GLU A 197 5.33 7.97 -8.85
CA GLU A 197 5.50 9.40 -8.67
C GLU A 197 5.59 9.79 -7.19
N ALA A 198 4.71 9.25 -6.35
CA ALA A 198 4.70 9.53 -4.92
C ALA A 198 5.97 9.01 -4.21
N VAL A 199 6.44 7.80 -4.55
CA VAL A 199 7.70 7.27 -4.00
C VAL A 199 8.88 8.16 -4.43
N CYS A 200 8.95 8.56 -5.69
CA CYS A 200 10.01 9.46 -6.16
C CYS A 200 9.98 10.83 -5.45
N LEU A 201 8.79 11.40 -5.23
CA LEU A 201 8.62 12.65 -4.46
C LEU A 201 9.13 12.48 -3.02
N MET A 202 8.77 11.38 -2.36
CA MET A 202 9.22 11.08 -0.99
C MET A 202 10.73 10.91 -0.91
N CYS A 203 11.35 10.31 -1.91
CA CYS A 203 12.80 10.11 -1.98
C CYS A 203 13.58 11.39 -2.27
N GLY A 204 12.99 12.34 -3.01
CA GLY A 204 13.60 13.64 -3.35
C GLY A 204 13.53 14.68 -2.23
N ASP A 205 12.61 14.53 -1.29
CA ASP A 205 12.40 15.48 -0.18
C ASP A 205 13.37 15.19 0.97
N LYS A 206 14.53 15.88 0.97
CA LYS A 206 15.56 15.73 2.01
C LYS A 206 15.14 16.19 3.40
N SER A 207 14.09 17.02 3.52
CA SER A 207 13.62 17.57 4.80
C SER A 207 12.94 16.52 5.71
N ARG A 208 12.71 15.32 5.21
CA ARG A 208 12.05 14.20 5.91
C ARG A 208 13.02 13.13 6.43
N ARG A 209 14.33 13.38 6.38
CA ARG A 209 15.39 12.42 6.79
C ARG A 209 15.95 12.66 8.19
N ASP A 210 15.50 13.74 8.86
CA ASP A 210 15.95 14.15 10.21
C ASP A 210 14.95 13.74 11.30
#